data_ee4a50c4b8d4033bb05346aeb2942aca
#
_entry.id   ee4a50c4b8d4033bb05346aeb2942aca
#
_cell.length_a   1.000
_cell.length_b   1.000
_cell.length_c   1.000
_cell.angle_alpha   90.00
_cell.angle_beta   90.00
_cell.angle_gamma   90.00
#
_symmetry.space_group_name_H-M   'P 1'
#
loop_
_entity.id
_entity.type
_entity.pdbx_description
1 polymer ?
#
loop_
_entity_poly.entity_id
_entity_poly.type
_entity_poly.pdbx_seq_one_letter_code
_entity_poly.pdbx_strand_id
1 'polypeptide(L)'
;MELKRLHLLETFFENVLFVKKQGCSFIVQINLCDEYIPYLDEIKSTCESRIGAWPQVAATRRESSNLTKNEFLTELSDEEYIARGREFNSPLFDYTIENFNVKREEFCYAGQRSGTLNLADGTLHKCYADPKPQKIFDDPCKPIVFEPIGTNCGCAFCLNSSHFMSQGVIDNGDKRTYCSLRDRPEAGWFNETMRTALSGKLWDTNPSLNLSEQERFNRKQRRVIFYYKVRGAIARPIKKIIGRK
;
A
#
# COMPACT_ATOMS: atom_id res chain seq x y z
N MET A 1 -12.74 -15.16 5.93
CA MET A 1 -13.76 -15.48 6.96
C MET A 1 -15.00 -14.61 6.84
N GLU A 2 -14.87 -13.28 6.70
CA GLU A 2 -16.04 -12.40 6.51
C GLU A 2 -16.91 -12.81 5.31
N LEU A 3 -16.30 -13.10 4.17
CA LEU A 3 -17.04 -13.60 2.99
C LEU A 3 -17.79 -14.92 3.26
N LYS A 4 -17.21 -15.82 4.08
CA LYS A 4 -17.87 -17.08 4.48
C LYS A 4 -19.06 -16.78 5.40
N ARG A 5 -18.86 -15.89 6.40
CA ARG A 5 -19.92 -15.46 7.33
C ARG A 5 -21.09 -14.79 6.61
N LEU A 6 -20.81 -14.02 5.55
CA LEU A 6 -21.82 -13.34 4.74
C LEU A 6 -22.35 -14.20 3.60
N HIS A 7 -21.95 -15.48 3.49
CA HIS A 7 -22.30 -16.38 2.39
C HIS A 7 -21.89 -15.86 0.99
N LEU A 8 -20.83 -15.06 0.92
CA LEU A 8 -20.33 -14.44 -0.32
C LEU A 8 -19.07 -15.11 -0.88
N LEU A 9 -18.59 -16.18 -0.25
CA LEU A 9 -17.33 -16.83 -0.66
C LEU A 9 -17.41 -17.42 -2.06
N GLU A 10 -18.53 -18.09 -2.40
CA GLU A 10 -18.74 -18.62 -3.74
C GLU A 10 -18.80 -17.52 -4.78
N THR A 11 -19.61 -16.49 -4.54
CA THR A 11 -19.71 -15.33 -5.43
C THR A 11 -18.36 -14.64 -5.64
N PHE A 12 -17.52 -14.58 -4.59
CA PHE A 12 -16.17 -14.06 -4.72
C PHE A 12 -15.33 -14.85 -5.71
N PHE A 13 -15.31 -16.19 -5.58
CA PHE A 13 -14.54 -17.03 -6.51
C PHE A 13 -15.12 -17.04 -7.91
N GLU A 14 -16.45 -17.05 -8.06
CA GLU A 14 -17.12 -16.91 -9.36
C GLU A 14 -16.69 -15.61 -10.07
N ASN A 15 -16.65 -14.48 -9.35
CA ASN A 15 -16.19 -13.21 -9.89
C ASN A 15 -14.70 -13.24 -10.27
N VAL A 16 -13.85 -13.85 -9.46
CA VAL A 16 -12.41 -14.00 -9.79
C VAL A 16 -12.25 -14.84 -11.07
N LEU A 17 -12.94 -15.97 -11.18
CA LEU A 17 -12.88 -16.83 -12.34
C LEU A 17 -13.49 -16.17 -13.58
N PHE A 18 -14.56 -15.39 -13.42
CA PHE A 18 -15.12 -14.58 -14.49
C PHE A 18 -14.11 -13.57 -15.02
N VAL A 19 -13.46 -12.79 -14.12
CA VAL A 19 -12.42 -11.82 -14.48
C VAL A 19 -11.27 -12.51 -15.22
N LYS A 20 -10.81 -13.66 -14.73
CA LYS A 20 -9.79 -14.48 -15.40
C LYS A 20 -10.22 -14.90 -16.80
N LYS A 21 -11.46 -15.38 -16.97
CA LYS A 21 -12.03 -15.79 -18.27
C LYS A 21 -12.08 -14.64 -19.27
N GLN A 22 -12.23 -13.40 -18.81
CA GLN A 22 -12.18 -12.21 -19.67
C GLN A 22 -10.73 -11.80 -20.04
N GLY A 23 -9.72 -12.59 -19.66
CA GLY A 23 -8.30 -12.28 -19.92
C GLY A 23 -7.72 -11.19 -19.03
N CYS A 24 -8.45 -10.79 -17.99
CA CYS A 24 -7.95 -9.80 -17.03
C CYS A 24 -7.03 -10.45 -16.02
N SER A 25 -6.03 -9.70 -15.56
CA SER A 25 -5.18 -10.06 -14.42
C SER A 25 -5.88 -9.77 -13.11
N PHE A 26 -5.56 -10.54 -12.08
CA PHE A 26 -6.11 -10.36 -10.74
C PHE A 26 -5.07 -10.73 -9.68
N ILE A 27 -5.32 -10.32 -8.46
CA ILE A 27 -4.59 -10.72 -7.25
C ILE A 27 -5.62 -11.10 -6.19
N VAL A 28 -5.43 -12.26 -5.57
CA VAL A 28 -6.17 -12.59 -4.34
C VAL A 28 -5.23 -12.39 -3.16
N GLN A 29 -5.65 -11.58 -2.21
CA GLN A 29 -4.86 -11.22 -1.04
C GLN A 29 -5.71 -11.32 0.21
N ILE A 30 -5.12 -11.80 1.29
CA ILE A 30 -5.69 -11.71 2.64
C ILE A 30 -4.92 -10.71 3.48
N ASN A 31 -5.61 -10.04 4.38
CA ASN A 31 -4.99 -9.31 5.47
C ASN A 31 -4.83 -10.27 6.65
N LEU A 32 -3.61 -10.55 7.06
CA LEU A 32 -3.36 -11.46 8.17
C LEU A 32 -3.83 -10.82 9.48
N CYS A 33 -4.80 -11.44 10.13
CA CYS A 33 -5.36 -11.01 11.41
C CYS A 33 -5.69 -12.22 12.26
N ASP A 34 -5.85 -12.02 13.56
CA ASP A 34 -6.03 -13.10 14.54
C ASP A 34 -7.24 -13.96 14.26
N GLU A 35 -8.33 -13.37 13.74
CA GLU A 35 -9.54 -14.10 13.36
C GLU A 35 -9.31 -15.11 12.23
N TYR A 36 -8.23 -14.97 11.46
CA TYR A 36 -7.90 -15.89 10.37
C TYR A 36 -6.97 -17.03 10.79
N ILE A 37 -6.22 -16.85 11.88
CA ILE A 37 -5.24 -17.83 12.34
C ILE A 37 -5.80 -19.26 12.41
N PRO A 38 -6.99 -19.52 12.99
CA PRO A 38 -7.55 -20.86 13.05
C PRO A 38 -7.96 -21.47 11.70
N TYR A 39 -7.95 -20.67 10.64
CA TYR A 39 -8.49 -21.04 9.32
C TYR A 39 -7.46 -20.95 8.19
N LEU A 40 -6.17 -20.76 8.50
CA LEU A 40 -5.14 -20.56 7.48
C LEU A 40 -5.05 -21.73 6.50
N ASP A 41 -5.16 -22.96 6.98
CA ASP A 41 -5.12 -24.16 6.12
C ASP A 41 -6.38 -24.28 5.25
N GLU A 42 -7.55 -23.95 5.78
CA GLU A 42 -8.79 -23.87 4.99
C GLU A 42 -8.69 -22.79 3.90
N ILE A 43 -8.12 -21.63 4.23
CA ILE A 43 -7.91 -20.54 3.27
C ILE A 43 -6.94 -20.98 2.15
N LYS A 44 -5.81 -21.60 2.52
CA LYS A 44 -4.83 -22.12 1.55
C LYS A 44 -5.47 -23.14 0.61
N SER A 45 -6.09 -24.18 1.17
CA SER A 45 -6.69 -25.26 0.38
C SER A 45 -7.85 -24.78 -0.50
N THR A 46 -8.68 -23.87 0.00
CA THR A 46 -9.78 -23.29 -0.78
C THR A 46 -9.24 -22.46 -1.96
N CYS A 47 -8.27 -21.59 -1.73
CA CYS A 47 -7.68 -20.79 -2.81
C CYS A 47 -6.96 -21.67 -3.84
N GLU A 48 -6.18 -22.65 -3.38
CA GLU A 48 -5.47 -23.58 -4.26
C GLU A 48 -6.44 -24.34 -5.16
N SER A 49 -7.52 -24.88 -4.61
CA SER A 49 -8.53 -25.64 -5.36
C SER A 49 -9.34 -24.77 -6.32
N ARG A 50 -9.61 -23.50 -5.99
CA ARG A 50 -10.50 -22.63 -6.77
C ARG A 50 -9.75 -21.78 -7.81
N ILE A 51 -8.56 -21.32 -7.49
CA ILE A 51 -7.80 -20.35 -8.30
C ILE A 51 -6.34 -20.77 -8.55
N GLY A 52 -5.96 -21.98 -8.15
CA GLY A 52 -4.68 -22.61 -8.51
C GLY A 52 -3.47 -22.18 -7.70
N ALA A 53 -3.62 -21.31 -6.69
CA ALA A 53 -2.52 -20.89 -5.84
C ALA A 53 -3.01 -20.35 -4.50
N TRP A 54 -2.12 -20.31 -3.52
CA TRP A 54 -2.35 -19.66 -2.23
C TRP A 54 -2.44 -18.13 -2.39
N PRO A 55 -3.24 -17.46 -1.57
CA PRO A 55 -3.36 -16.01 -1.64
C PRO A 55 -2.05 -15.32 -1.26
N GLN A 56 -1.85 -14.09 -1.75
CA GLN A 56 -0.85 -13.20 -1.20
C GLN A 56 -1.28 -12.74 0.20
N VAL A 57 -0.31 -12.38 1.02
CA VAL A 57 -0.56 -11.95 2.40
C VAL A 57 -0.12 -10.51 2.60
N ALA A 58 -0.97 -9.71 3.20
CA ALA A 58 -0.63 -8.39 3.71
C ALA A 58 -0.58 -8.41 5.24
N ALA A 59 0.46 -7.83 5.80
CA ALA A 59 0.55 -7.64 7.23
C ALA A 59 -0.44 -6.54 7.67
N THR A 60 -1.23 -6.83 8.69
CA THR A 60 -2.09 -5.84 9.35
C THR A 60 -1.33 -5.06 10.41
N ARG A 61 -1.69 -3.80 10.58
CA ARG A 61 -1.00 -2.88 11.48
C ARG A 61 -1.99 -2.14 12.37
N ARG A 62 -1.54 -1.80 13.57
CA ARG A 62 -2.27 -0.87 14.43
C ARG A 62 -2.18 0.54 13.83
N GLU A 63 -3.31 1.19 13.70
CA GLU A 63 -3.37 2.61 13.34
C GLU A 63 -3.29 3.46 14.61
N SER A 64 -2.22 4.23 14.76
CA SER A 64 -2.09 5.18 15.85
C SER A 64 -1.30 6.41 15.42
N SER A 65 -1.82 7.57 15.72
CA SER A 65 -1.13 8.84 15.49
C SER A 65 0.08 9.06 16.40
N ASN A 66 0.24 8.23 17.42
CA ASN A 66 1.28 8.38 18.45
C ASN A 66 2.39 7.30 18.33
N LEU A 67 2.27 6.38 17.36
CA LEU A 67 3.28 5.35 17.18
C LEU A 67 4.60 5.95 16.69
N THR A 68 5.66 5.61 17.38
CA THR A 68 7.03 5.91 16.94
C THR A 68 7.54 4.89 15.93
N LYS A 69 6.89 3.73 15.85
CA LYS A 69 7.09 2.65 14.89
C LYS A 69 5.74 1.99 14.57
N ASN A 70 5.68 1.24 13.47
CA ASN A 70 4.51 0.40 13.19
C ASN A 70 4.50 -0.82 14.13
N GLU A 71 3.32 -1.25 14.52
CA GLU A 71 3.08 -2.48 15.30
C GLU A 71 2.09 -3.36 14.54
N PHE A 72 2.26 -4.67 14.61
CA PHE A 72 1.27 -5.58 14.03
C PHE A 72 -0.04 -5.51 14.83
N LEU A 73 -1.14 -5.66 14.13
CA LEU A 73 -2.48 -5.76 14.72
C LEU A 73 -2.75 -7.23 15.02
N THR A 74 -2.21 -7.72 16.12
CA THR A 74 -2.33 -9.12 16.57
C THR A 74 -2.11 -9.21 18.08
N GLU A 75 -2.57 -10.29 18.67
CA GLU A 75 -2.26 -10.69 20.05
C GLU A 75 -1.09 -11.69 20.13
N LEU A 76 -0.62 -12.18 18.98
CA LEU A 76 0.56 -13.04 18.89
C LEU A 76 1.84 -12.21 19.13
N SER A 77 2.94 -12.89 19.47
CA SER A 77 4.27 -12.27 19.36
C SER A 77 4.60 -11.94 17.90
N ASP A 78 5.49 -10.95 17.69
CA ASP A 78 5.93 -10.57 16.35
C ASP A 78 6.51 -11.78 15.58
N GLU A 79 7.27 -12.65 16.26
CA GLU A 79 7.88 -13.85 15.70
C GLU A 79 6.81 -14.86 15.25
N GLU A 80 5.80 -15.12 16.08
CA GLU A 80 4.70 -16.03 15.75
C GLU A 80 3.87 -15.48 14.58
N TYR A 81 3.53 -14.20 14.62
CA TYR A 81 2.80 -13.54 13.53
C TYR A 81 3.53 -13.65 12.20
N ILE A 82 4.83 -13.38 12.20
CA ILE A 82 5.68 -13.48 11.01
C ILE A 82 5.75 -14.94 10.52
N ALA A 83 5.90 -15.90 11.43
CA ALA A 83 5.91 -17.31 11.08
C ALA A 83 4.61 -17.72 10.37
N ARG A 84 3.44 -17.33 10.90
CA ARG A 84 2.13 -17.61 10.29
C ARG A 84 1.99 -16.99 8.89
N GLY A 85 2.45 -15.77 8.69
CA GLY A 85 2.42 -15.13 7.38
C GLY A 85 3.30 -15.83 6.34
N ARG A 86 4.46 -16.32 6.76
CA ARG A 86 5.42 -17.04 5.90
C ARG A 86 4.92 -18.40 5.43
N GLU A 87 3.98 -19.03 6.15
CA GLU A 87 3.36 -20.29 5.70
C GLU A 87 2.67 -20.20 4.32
N PHE A 88 2.39 -18.99 3.84
CA PHE A 88 1.75 -18.74 2.54
C PHE A 88 2.73 -18.63 1.37
N ASN A 89 4.04 -18.68 1.59
CA ASN A 89 5.05 -18.44 0.58
C ASN A 89 4.73 -17.16 -0.22
N SER A 90 4.39 -16.08 0.49
CA SER A 90 4.02 -14.79 -0.12
C SER A 90 5.22 -13.87 -0.23
N PRO A 91 5.79 -13.67 -1.44
CA PRO A 91 6.91 -12.74 -1.63
C PRO A 91 6.54 -11.31 -1.20
N LEU A 92 5.27 -10.92 -1.34
CA LEU A 92 4.77 -9.64 -0.88
C LEU A 92 4.85 -9.51 0.65
N PHE A 93 4.54 -10.58 1.37
CA PHE A 93 4.63 -10.59 2.84
C PHE A 93 6.08 -10.47 3.30
N ASP A 94 6.96 -11.33 2.78
CA ASP A 94 8.38 -11.30 3.14
C ASP A 94 9.00 -9.93 2.86
N TYR A 95 8.71 -9.37 1.69
CA TYR A 95 9.15 -8.02 1.34
C TYR A 95 8.61 -6.96 2.31
N THR A 96 7.35 -7.10 2.76
CA THR A 96 6.77 -6.22 3.76
C THR A 96 7.52 -6.32 5.09
N ILE A 97 7.82 -7.54 5.55
CA ILE A 97 8.54 -7.78 6.81
C ILE A 97 9.98 -7.24 6.76
N GLU A 98 10.71 -7.47 5.67
CA GLU A 98 12.06 -6.92 5.48
C GLU A 98 12.10 -5.40 5.57
N ASN A 99 11.04 -4.74 5.19
CA ASN A 99 10.93 -3.28 5.17
C ASN A 99 10.12 -2.71 6.33
N PHE A 100 9.64 -3.57 7.23
CA PHE A 100 8.84 -3.15 8.38
C PHE A 100 9.70 -2.38 9.38
N ASN A 101 9.27 -1.18 9.73
CA ASN A 101 10.01 -0.29 10.63
C ASN A 101 11.42 0.11 10.15
N VAL A 102 11.73 -0.02 8.87
CA VAL A 102 12.95 0.54 8.29
C VAL A 102 12.72 2.02 7.99
N LYS A 103 13.50 2.87 8.63
CA LYS A 103 13.46 4.32 8.36
C LYS A 103 13.96 4.59 6.94
N ARG A 104 13.19 5.41 6.19
CA ARG A 104 13.52 5.77 4.82
C ARG A 104 14.03 7.21 4.73
N GLU A 105 15.11 7.38 3.97
CA GLU A 105 15.75 8.67 3.70
C GLU A 105 15.76 9.00 2.21
N GLU A 106 15.37 8.05 1.37
CA GLU A 106 15.34 8.17 -0.07
C GLU A 106 14.26 9.14 -0.55
N PHE A 107 14.43 9.67 -1.75
CA PHE A 107 13.43 10.54 -2.39
C PHE A 107 12.24 9.71 -2.84
N CYS A 108 11.05 10.02 -2.32
CA CYS A 108 9.82 9.30 -2.62
C CYS A 108 9.05 9.96 -3.76
N TYR A 109 8.81 9.21 -4.83
CA TYR A 109 8.05 9.64 -6.01
C TYR A 109 6.53 9.45 -5.87
N ALA A 110 6.02 9.06 -4.71
CA ALA A 110 4.58 8.98 -4.46
C ALA A 110 3.90 10.33 -4.78
N GLY A 111 2.80 10.28 -5.50
CA GLY A 111 2.10 11.45 -6.01
C GLY A 111 2.55 11.91 -7.40
N GLN A 112 3.77 11.62 -7.82
CA GLN A 112 4.21 11.88 -9.20
C GLN A 112 3.84 10.72 -10.13
N ARG A 113 3.98 9.49 -9.66
CA ARG A 113 3.78 8.25 -10.43
C ARG A 113 2.60 7.42 -9.96
N SER A 114 2.04 7.77 -8.82
CA SER A 114 0.88 7.08 -8.22
C SER A 114 0.08 8.03 -7.35
N GLY A 115 -1.14 7.63 -7.03
CA GLY A 115 -2.00 8.33 -6.09
C GLY A 115 -3.03 7.38 -5.51
N THR A 116 -3.65 7.76 -4.41
CA THR A 116 -4.77 7.06 -3.81
C THR A 116 -6.01 7.90 -3.99
N LEU A 117 -6.96 7.42 -4.80
CA LEU A 117 -8.22 8.09 -5.07
C LEU A 117 -9.34 7.47 -4.23
N ASN A 118 -10.02 8.28 -3.44
CA ASN A 118 -11.29 7.93 -2.83
C ASN A 118 -12.43 8.23 -3.83
N LEU A 119 -13.04 7.18 -4.34
CA LEU A 119 -14.12 7.29 -5.33
C LEU A 119 -15.42 7.85 -4.74
N ALA A 120 -15.60 7.79 -3.43
CA ALA A 120 -16.82 8.29 -2.79
C ALA A 120 -16.89 9.83 -2.79
N ASP A 121 -15.75 10.51 -2.70
CA ASP A 121 -15.69 11.96 -2.55
C ASP A 121 -14.71 12.67 -3.49
N GLY A 122 -14.07 11.93 -4.39
CA GLY A 122 -13.09 12.46 -5.35
C GLY A 122 -11.80 12.99 -4.71
N THR A 123 -11.48 12.54 -3.50
CA THR A 123 -10.25 12.95 -2.82
C THR A 123 -9.06 12.15 -3.33
N LEU A 124 -8.12 12.80 -3.98
CA LEU A 124 -6.87 12.23 -4.47
C LEU A 124 -5.69 12.61 -3.57
N HIS A 125 -5.11 11.63 -2.93
CA HIS A 125 -3.89 11.75 -2.12
C HIS A 125 -2.66 11.32 -2.91
N LYS A 126 -1.52 11.97 -2.67
CA LYS A 126 -0.21 11.53 -3.18
C LYS A 126 0.17 10.16 -2.60
N CYS A 127 -0.10 9.95 -1.32
CA CYS A 127 -0.08 8.68 -0.60
C CYS A 127 -0.85 8.86 0.73
N TYR A 128 -0.92 7.82 1.56
CA TYR A 128 -1.60 7.88 2.87
C TYR A 128 -1.07 8.98 3.82
N ALA A 129 0.19 9.39 3.64
CA ALA A 129 0.82 10.45 4.45
C ALA A 129 0.62 11.86 3.87
N ASP A 130 -0.14 12.02 2.80
CA ASP A 130 -0.36 13.33 2.19
C ASP A 130 -1.33 14.20 3.01
N PRO A 131 -0.85 15.31 3.61
CA PRO A 131 -1.72 16.17 4.39
C PRO A 131 -2.61 17.09 3.54
N LYS A 132 -2.36 17.15 2.22
CA LYS A 132 -3.03 18.08 1.30
C LYS A 132 -3.55 17.38 0.05
N PRO A 133 -4.65 16.60 0.16
CA PRO A 133 -5.25 15.96 -1.00
C PRO A 133 -5.84 16.97 -1.97
N GLN A 134 -6.04 16.55 -3.21
CA GLN A 134 -6.78 17.26 -4.24
C GLN A 134 -8.23 16.77 -4.25
N LYS A 135 -9.18 17.68 -4.43
CA LYS A 135 -10.60 17.36 -4.65
C LYS A 135 -10.87 17.39 -6.15
N ILE A 136 -10.75 16.24 -6.81
CA ILE A 136 -10.82 16.18 -8.28
C ILE A 136 -12.26 16.16 -8.82
N PHE A 137 -13.26 15.85 -7.97
CA PHE A 137 -14.66 15.88 -8.38
C PHE A 137 -15.30 17.28 -8.23
N ASP A 138 -14.68 18.18 -7.44
CA ASP A 138 -15.21 19.56 -7.25
C ASP A 138 -15.11 20.39 -8.54
N ASP A 139 -14.09 20.11 -9.37
CA ASP A 139 -13.87 20.77 -10.67
C ASP A 139 -13.21 19.79 -11.64
N PRO A 140 -13.97 19.05 -12.47
CA PRO A 140 -13.44 18.08 -13.41
C PRO A 140 -12.56 18.70 -14.52
N CYS A 141 -12.69 19.99 -14.76
CA CYS A 141 -11.89 20.70 -15.76
C CYS A 141 -10.51 21.13 -15.21
N LYS A 142 -10.32 21.08 -13.89
CA LYS A 142 -9.06 21.43 -13.27
C LYS A 142 -8.03 20.32 -13.47
N PRO A 143 -6.84 20.62 -14.00
CA PRO A 143 -5.79 19.63 -14.18
C PRO A 143 -5.40 18.97 -12.85
N ILE A 144 -5.27 17.64 -12.87
CA ILE A 144 -4.70 16.89 -11.74
C ILE A 144 -3.21 17.19 -11.67
N VAL A 145 -2.74 17.53 -10.48
CA VAL A 145 -1.32 17.84 -10.25
C VAL A 145 -0.60 16.60 -9.73
N PHE A 146 0.30 16.07 -10.54
CA PHE A 146 1.17 14.95 -10.18
C PHE A 146 2.53 15.46 -9.73
N GLU A 147 2.79 15.43 -8.42
CA GLU A 147 4.03 15.92 -7.82
C GLU A 147 4.51 14.95 -6.72
N PRO A 148 5.82 14.69 -6.61
CA PRO A 148 6.34 13.78 -5.60
C PRO A 148 6.18 14.35 -4.19
N ILE A 149 6.15 13.45 -3.21
CA ILE A 149 6.25 13.81 -1.78
C ILE A 149 7.67 14.26 -1.43
N GLY A 150 8.68 13.61 -2.00
CA GLY A 150 10.08 13.89 -1.69
C GLY A 150 10.59 13.17 -0.44
N THR A 151 11.69 13.65 0.12
CA THR A 151 12.27 13.11 1.34
C THR A 151 11.53 13.61 2.59
N ASN A 152 11.57 12.84 3.66
CA ASN A 152 11.01 13.21 4.97
C ASN A 152 9.51 13.57 4.91
N CYS A 153 8.70 12.69 4.40
CA CYS A 153 7.26 12.91 4.22
C CYS A 153 6.47 13.16 5.53
N GLY A 154 7.09 13.05 6.68
CA GLY A 154 6.48 13.24 7.99
C GLY A 154 6.09 11.94 8.70
N CYS A 155 6.14 10.80 8.02
CA CYS A 155 6.06 9.48 8.63
C CYS A 155 7.45 9.00 9.01
N ALA A 156 7.63 8.52 10.25
CA ALA A 156 8.91 7.96 10.70
C ALA A 156 9.27 6.70 9.89
N PHE A 157 8.24 5.91 9.56
CA PHE A 157 8.36 4.69 8.76
C PHE A 157 7.29 4.68 7.69
N CYS A 158 7.64 4.26 6.48
CA CYS A 158 6.68 4.16 5.40
C CYS A 158 5.63 3.08 5.69
N LEU A 159 4.38 3.41 5.44
CA LEU A 159 3.25 2.53 5.69
C LEU A 159 2.95 1.57 4.55
N ASN A 160 3.60 1.73 3.40
CA ASN A 160 3.27 0.96 2.20
C ASN A 160 4.52 0.34 1.58
N SER A 161 4.91 -0.83 2.08
CA SER A 161 6.10 -1.54 1.63
C SER A 161 6.09 -1.86 0.14
N SER A 162 4.95 -2.22 -0.43
CA SER A 162 4.87 -2.54 -1.86
C SER A 162 5.04 -1.33 -2.78
N HIS A 163 4.79 -0.12 -2.29
CA HIS A 163 5.05 1.12 -3.02
C HIS A 163 6.54 1.49 -3.08
N PHE A 164 7.37 0.96 -2.20
CA PHE A 164 8.79 1.25 -2.22
C PHE A 164 9.42 0.92 -3.57
N MET A 165 9.08 -0.24 -4.13
CA MET A 165 9.56 -0.64 -5.45
C MET A 165 9.10 0.29 -6.55
N SER A 166 7.80 0.61 -6.56
CA SER A 166 7.22 1.44 -7.61
C SER A 166 7.57 2.91 -7.46
N GLN A 167 8.04 3.35 -6.30
CA GLN A 167 8.32 4.76 -6.01
C GLN A 167 9.81 5.11 -5.94
N GLY A 168 10.69 4.18 -6.21
CA GLY A 168 12.14 4.41 -6.18
C GLY A 168 12.72 4.63 -4.79
N VAL A 169 12.04 4.12 -3.75
CA VAL A 169 12.44 4.30 -2.34
C VAL A 169 13.42 3.21 -1.88
N ILE A 170 13.64 2.18 -2.69
CA ILE A 170 14.58 1.09 -2.40
C ILE A 170 15.70 1.10 -3.41
N ASP A 171 16.88 0.77 -2.93
CA ASP A 171 18.10 0.70 -3.70
C ASP A 171 17.91 -0.01 -5.05
N ASN A 172 18.53 0.53 -6.08
CA ASN A 172 18.54 -0.02 -7.45
C ASN A 172 19.15 -1.44 -7.54
N GLY A 173 19.85 -1.91 -6.50
CA GLY A 173 20.34 -3.27 -6.38
C GLY A 173 19.26 -4.34 -6.17
N ASP A 174 18.07 -3.98 -5.70
CA ASP A 174 16.96 -4.90 -5.52
C ASP A 174 16.35 -5.27 -6.88
N LYS A 175 16.46 -6.55 -7.24
CA LYS A 175 15.95 -7.09 -8.52
C LYS A 175 14.46 -7.39 -8.50
N ARG A 176 13.80 -7.34 -7.34
CA ARG A 176 12.37 -7.62 -7.24
C ARG A 176 11.57 -6.55 -7.97
N THR A 177 10.45 -6.95 -8.56
CA THR A 177 9.53 -6.09 -9.30
C THR A 177 8.13 -6.18 -8.70
N TYR A 178 7.24 -5.30 -9.09
CA TYR A 178 5.85 -5.37 -8.67
C TYR A 178 5.20 -6.70 -9.08
N CYS A 179 5.54 -7.18 -10.28
CA CYS A 179 5.11 -8.49 -10.77
C CYS A 179 5.63 -9.62 -9.87
N SER A 180 6.95 -9.68 -9.63
CA SER A 180 7.55 -10.77 -8.85
C SER A 180 7.04 -10.88 -7.41
N LEU A 181 6.53 -9.78 -6.84
CA LEU A 181 5.95 -9.79 -5.49
C LEU A 181 4.50 -10.25 -5.46
N ARG A 182 3.74 -10.11 -6.54
CA ARG A 182 2.28 -10.24 -6.50
C ARG A 182 1.71 -11.31 -7.40
N ASP A 183 2.40 -11.66 -8.49
CA ASP A 183 1.93 -12.69 -9.40
C ASP A 183 2.01 -14.09 -8.76
N ARG A 184 1.20 -14.98 -9.28
CA ARG A 184 1.28 -16.42 -9.09
C ARG A 184 1.34 -17.03 -10.50
N PRO A 185 2.54 -17.08 -11.11
CA PRO A 185 2.71 -17.51 -12.50
C PRO A 185 2.16 -18.90 -12.77
N GLU A 186 2.33 -19.80 -11.82
CA GLU A 186 1.84 -21.18 -11.84
C GLU A 186 0.31 -21.28 -11.96
N ALA A 187 -0.39 -20.31 -11.42
CA ALA A 187 -1.86 -20.22 -11.47
C ALA A 187 -2.38 -19.25 -12.54
N GLY A 188 -1.47 -18.57 -13.27
CA GLY A 188 -1.83 -17.63 -14.33
C GLY A 188 -2.65 -16.44 -13.83
N TRP A 189 -2.26 -15.85 -12.69
CA TRP A 189 -2.97 -14.70 -12.13
C TRP A 189 -2.76 -13.44 -12.97
N PHE A 190 -1.56 -13.24 -13.50
CA PHE A 190 -1.29 -12.16 -14.44
C PHE A 190 -1.25 -12.69 -15.86
N ASN A 191 -1.88 -11.98 -16.78
CA ASN A 191 -1.70 -12.18 -18.20
C ASN A 191 -0.33 -11.62 -18.65
N GLU A 192 0.10 -11.96 -19.88
CA GLU A 192 1.41 -11.56 -20.39
C GLU A 192 1.58 -10.03 -20.47
N THR A 193 0.53 -9.31 -20.85
CA THR A 193 0.54 -7.85 -20.92
C THR A 193 0.85 -7.24 -19.55
N MET A 194 0.19 -7.74 -18.50
CA MET A 194 0.42 -7.27 -17.14
C MET A 194 1.80 -7.65 -16.62
N ARG A 195 2.25 -8.88 -16.89
CA ARG A 195 3.61 -9.31 -16.54
C ARG A 195 4.65 -8.40 -17.15
N THR A 196 4.57 -8.14 -18.44
CA THR A 196 5.48 -7.25 -19.16
C THR A 196 5.43 -5.84 -18.56
N ALA A 197 4.26 -5.28 -18.35
CA ALA A 197 4.09 -3.93 -17.81
C ALA A 197 4.64 -3.77 -16.38
N LEU A 198 4.58 -4.81 -15.56
CA LEU A 198 4.98 -4.79 -14.15
C LEU A 198 6.32 -5.50 -13.86
N SER A 199 7.01 -6.00 -14.91
CA SER A 199 8.32 -6.65 -14.78
C SER A 199 9.45 -5.66 -14.56
N GLY A 200 9.29 -4.42 -15.04
CA GLY A 200 10.21 -3.32 -14.79
C GLY A 200 9.88 -2.58 -13.49
N LYS A 201 10.80 -1.76 -13.06
CA LYS A 201 10.58 -0.78 -12.00
C LYS A 201 10.01 0.50 -12.63
N LEU A 202 9.08 1.18 -11.98
CA LEU A 202 8.48 2.39 -12.56
C LEU A 202 9.49 3.49 -12.87
N TRP A 203 10.62 3.52 -12.18
CA TRP A 203 11.69 4.49 -12.47
C TRP A 203 12.61 4.07 -13.61
N ASP A 204 12.58 2.84 -14.08
CA ASP A 204 13.35 2.44 -15.27
C ASP A 204 12.79 3.10 -16.53
N THR A 205 11.47 3.30 -16.57
CA THR A 205 10.77 3.97 -17.68
C THR A 205 10.47 5.44 -17.41
N ASN A 206 10.60 5.90 -16.16
CA ASN A 206 10.37 7.27 -15.73
C ASN A 206 11.65 7.81 -15.12
N PRO A 207 12.42 8.65 -15.81
CA PRO A 207 13.70 9.14 -15.34
C PRO A 207 13.58 9.81 -13.97
N SER A 208 14.57 9.57 -13.14
CA SER A 208 14.65 10.20 -11.83
C SER A 208 14.86 11.71 -11.98
N LEU A 209 14.25 12.48 -11.10
CA LEU A 209 14.51 13.91 -11.02
C LEU A 209 15.97 14.19 -10.67
N ASN A 210 16.56 15.21 -11.24
CA ASN A 210 17.88 15.65 -10.83
C ASN A 210 17.85 16.28 -9.43
N LEU A 211 19.02 16.46 -8.81
CA LEU A 211 19.13 16.93 -7.42
C LEU A 211 18.45 18.31 -7.21
N SER A 212 18.53 19.22 -8.17
CA SER A 212 17.91 20.54 -8.05
C SER A 212 16.37 20.47 -8.07
N GLU A 213 15.82 19.59 -8.89
CA GLU A 213 14.38 19.32 -8.93
C GLU A 213 13.91 18.65 -7.66
N GLN A 214 14.65 17.65 -7.17
CA GLN A 214 14.35 16.99 -5.90
C GLN A 214 14.33 18.00 -4.75
N GLU A 215 15.33 18.89 -4.70
CA GLU A 215 15.40 19.92 -3.65
C GLU A 215 14.26 20.95 -3.76
N ARG A 216 13.81 21.29 -4.95
CA ARG A 216 12.62 22.13 -5.16
C ARG A 216 11.37 21.50 -4.53
N PHE A 217 11.13 20.21 -4.78
CA PHE A 217 9.98 19.50 -4.21
C PHE A 217 10.13 19.31 -2.70
N ASN A 218 11.32 19.01 -2.21
CA ASN A 218 11.59 18.90 -0.77
C ASN A 218 11.29 20.22 -0.04
N ARG A 219 11.68 21.37 -0.59
CA ARG A 219 11.33 22.69 -0.02
C ARG A 219 9.82 22.92 -0.01
N LYS A 220 9.12 22.56 -1.08
CA LYS A 220 7.67 22.67 -1.16
C LYS A 220 6.99 21.81 -0.10
N GLN A 221 7.42 20.55 0.03
CA GLN A 221 6.87 19.61 1.01
C GLN A 221 7.12 20.05 2.45
N ARG A 222 8.34 20.51 2.78
CA ARG A 222 8.65 21.08 4.11
C ARG A 222 7.70 22.21 4.50
N ARG A 223 7.38 23.12 3.56
CA ARG A 223 6.41 24.21 3.81
C ARG A 223 5.01 23.68 4.07
N VAL A 224 4.56 22.68 3.31
CA VAL A 224 3.24 22.05 3.49
C VAL A 224 3.17 21.39 4.88
N ILE A 225 4.15 20.57 5.24
CA ILE A 225 4.20 19.90 6.56
C ILE A 225 4.22 20.92 7.69
N PHE A 226 5.04 21.96 7.58
CA PHE A 226 5.11 23.04 8.58
C PHE A 226 3.75 23.72 8.76
N TYR A 227 3.10 24.10 7.66
CA TYR A 227 1.77 24.73 7.71
C TYR A 227 0.75 23.86 8.45
N TYR A 228 0.68 22.57 8.13
CA TYR A 228 -0.27 21.65 8.78
C TYR A 228 0.07 21.37 10.24
N LYS A 229 1.36 21.32 10.60
CA LYS A 229 1.78 21.22 12.01
C LYS A 229 1.33 22.44 12.81
N VAL A 230 1.56 23.65 12.30
CA VAL A 230 1.14 24.89 12.96
C VAL A 230 -0.38 24.96 13.07
N ARG A 231 -1.09 24.68 11.99
CA ARG A 231 -2.58 24.65 12.00
C ARG A 231 -3.13 23.63 13.00
N GLY A 232 -2.53 22.44 13.07
CA GLY A 232 -2.91 21.42 14.04
C GLY A 232 -2.63 21.83 15.49
N ALA A 233 -1.53 22.51 15.74
CA ALA A 233 -1.19 23.04 17.08
C ALA A 233 -2.19 24.11 17.54
N ILE A 234 -2.66 24.97 16.62
CA ILE A 234 -3.65 25.99 16.92
C ILE A 234 -5.07 25.40 17.07
N ALA A 235 -5.44 24.46 16.21
CA ALA A 235 -6.79 23.90 16.22
C ALA A 235 -7.08 22.97 17.42
N ARG A 236 -6.05 22.30 17.97
CA ARG A 236 -6.22 21.39 19.12
C ARG A 236 -6.74 22.09 20.40
N PRO A 237 -6.18 23.22 20.85
CA PRO A 237 -6.71 23.92 22.03
C PRO A 237 -8.12 24.47 21.79
N ILE A 238 -8.42 24.95 20.57
CA ILE A 238 -9.76 25.48 20.23
C ILE A 238 -10.82 24.38 20.31
N LYS A 239 -10.56 23.19 19.73
CA LYS A 239 -11.47 22.04 19.86
C LYS A 239 -11.66 21.59 21.31
N LYS A 240 -10.64 21.70 22.15
CA LYS A 240 -10.70 21.37 23.58
C LYS A 240 -11.58 22.36 24.36
N ILE A 241 -11.61 23.62 23.95
CA ILE A 241 -12.46 24.68 24.55
C ILE A 241 -13.90 24.53 24.11
N ILE A 242 -14.15 24.28 22.80
CA ILE A 242 -15.50 24.17 22.23
C ILE A 242 -16.19 22.85 22.61
N GLY A 243 -15.45 21.75 22.74
CA GLY A 243 -15.98 20.44 23.14
C GLY A 243 -16.24 20.25 24.63
N ARG A 244 -16.14 21.34 25.43
CA ARG A 244 -16.49 21.38 26.87
C ARG A 244 -17.84 22.05 27.15
N LYS A 245 -18.71 22.12 26.17
CA LYS A 245 -20.10 22.52 26.39
C LYS A 245 -21.02 21.33 26.26
#